data_4281749fda58830c34eec08038b1f1a1
#
_entry.id   4281749fda58830c34eec08038b1f1a1
#
_cell.length_a   1.000
_cell.length_b   1.000
_cell.length_c   1.000
_cell.angle_alpha   90.00
_cell.angle_beta   90.00
_cell.angle_gamma   90.00
#
_symmetry.space_group_name_H-M   'P 1'
#
loop_
_entity.id
_entity.type
_entity.pdbx_description
1 polymer ?
#
loop_
_entity_poly.entity_id
_entity_poly.type
_entity_poly.pdbx_seq_one_letter_code
_entity_poly.pdbx_strand_id
1 'polypeptide(L)'
;MENHKILIAIPIILALLSLVLIGVNGLEQGVDLKGGSQAELQLLGSVTPSQLEDTLDAKLNTNNIKVTNNGNNKVTVELENNINSSTFASAIDGKAKVISYNEIGPVLSEEAMGQIYIAMLFAFIFMAITVFIVFREPVPSVAIILAALCDILIALGGMSIFKIPLSIASVGALLMLIGYSVDTDILLTTRLLKRREGTVEQRAKNAMYTGLTMSFAAIAAMAILFIVTKILMPEATTLSNISAVLVIGLIGDILSTWLMNLGILKTYIDWKQSKKQEKFGLSSSSSKSGKADKKSKSSDDEKAPDEKSKSKLKDRLKRKAAVEDDEIMSKIEEELEKIEDIEESSDETKKSSNKKSKKDKKAKGNKRKAKKQKGKGGK
;
A
#
# COMPACT_ATOMS: atom_id res chain seq x y z
N MET A 1 15.66 21.13 12.43
CA MET A 1 15.58 19.65 12.54
C MET A 1 16.95 19.06 12.24
N GLU A 2 17.83 19.06 13.26
CA GLU A 2 19.24 18.67 13.09
C GLU A 2 19.49 17.15 13.11
N ASN A 3 18.49 16.33 13.44
CA ASN A 3 18.70 14.91 13.68
C ASN A 3 18.00 14.00 12.64
N HIS A 4 18.23 14.24 11.34
CA HIS A 4 17.68 13.38 10.27
C HIS A 4 18.12 11.90 10.41
N LYS A 5 19.33 11.69 10.97
CA LYS A 5 19.85 10.33 11.19
C LYS A 5 19.05 9.55 12.24
N ILE A 6 18.57 10.23 13.29
CA ILE A 6 17.75 9.61 14.33
C ILE A 6 16.38 9.22 13.78
N LEU A 7 15.78 10.07 12.94
CA LEU A 7 14.50 9.77 12.31
C LEU A 7 14.58 8.51 11.41
N ILE A 8 15.68 8.38 10.67
CA ILE A 8 15.90 7.21 9.80
C ILE A 8 16.10 5.94 10.65
N ALA A 9 16.74 6.05 11.82
CA ALA A 9 17.05 4.89 12.66
C ALA A 9 15.80 4.25 13.29
N ILE A 10 14.76 5.01 13.60
CA ILE A 10 13.58 4.50 14.32
C ILE A 10 12.86 3.36 13.56
N PRO A 11 12.46 3.51 12.29
CA PRO A 11 11.80 2.42 11.56
C PRO A 11 12.72 1.21 11.33
N ILE A 12 14.02 1.44 11.14
CA ILE A 12 15.01 0.37 10.98
C ILE A 12 15.12 -0.45 12.27
N ILE A 13 15.21 0.23 13.42
CA ILE A 13 15.26 -0.46 14.74
C ILE A 13 13.96 -1.22 14.97
N LEU A 14 12.80 -0.66 14.60
CA LEU A 14 11.52 -1.33 14.74
C LEU A 14 11.43 -2.57 13.83
N ALA A 15 11.93 -2.49 12.60
CA ALA A 15 12.00 -3.63 11.69
C ALA A 15 12.96 -4.72 12.20
N LEU A 16 14.12 -4.34 12.76
CA LEU A 16 15.05 -5.29 13.38
C LEU A 16 14.42 -5.93 14.63
N LEU A 17 13.74 -5.16 15.46
CA LEU A 17 13.00 -5.69 16.62
C LEU A 17 11.92 -6.68 16.17
N SER A 18 11.18 -6.37 15.10
CA SER A 18 10.21 -7.28 14.50
C SER A 18 10.85 -8.58 14.04
N LEU A 19 12.03 -8.51 13.42
CA LEU A 19 12.78 -9.70 13.01
C LEU A 19 13.18 -10.57 14.21
N VAL A 20 13.64 -9.96 15.31
CA VAL A 20 13.96 -10.66 16.56
C VAL A 20 12.70 -11.31 17.15
N LEU A 21 11.58 -10.60 17.17
CA LEU A 21 10.31 -11.12 17.67
C LEU A 21 9.81 -12.32 16.87
N ILE A 22 9.95 -12.27 15.53
CA ILE A 22 9.65 -13.41 14.66
C ILE A 22 10.57 -14.59 14.98
N GLY A 23 11.85 -14.34 15.23
CA GLY A 23 12.82 -15.40 15.59
C GLY A 23 12.55 -16.05 16.96
N VAL A 24 12.03 -15.29 17.92
CA VAL A 24 11.77 -15.78 19.28
C VAL A 24 10.38 -16.43 19.40
N ASN A 25 9.33 -15.76 18.90
CA ASN A 25 7.95 -16.23 19.04
C ASN A 25 7.52 -17.13 17.88
N GLY A 26 8.23 -17.10 16.75
CA GLY A 26 7.79 -17.74 15.50
C GLY A 26 6.65 -17.00 14.82
N LEU A 27 6.25 -17.48 13.65
CA LEU A 27 5.01 -17.10 12.95
C LEU A 27 4.09 -18.31 12.98
N GLU A 28 2.93 -18.18 13.58
CA GLU A 28 1.89 -19.21 13.51
C GLU A 28 1.47 -19.35 12.03
N GLN A 29 1.48 -20.57 11.50
CA GLN A 29 1.02 -20.86 10.15
C GLN A 29 -0.44 -21.29 10.22
N GLY A 30 -1.26 -20.76 9.32
CA GLY A 30 -2.64 -21.21 9.14
C GLY A 30 -2.72 -22.64 8.57
N VAL A 31 -3.87 -23.27 8.70
CA VAL A 31 -4.10 -24.63 8.20
C VAL A 31 -3.87 -24.76 6.71
N ASP A 32 -4.12 -23.69 5.96
CA ASP A 32 -3.86 -23.60 4.50
C ASP A 32 -2.37 -23.66 4.13
N LEU A 33 -1.45 -23.34 5.05
CA LEU A 33 0.00 -23.39 4.83
C LEU A 33 0.70 -24.52 5.59
N LYS A 34 0.14 -24.96 6.70
CA LYS A 34 0.69 -26.05 7.51
C LYS A 34 0.14 -27.41 7.07
N GLY A 35 -1.02 -27.42 6.44
CA GLY A 35 -1.84 -28.60 6.25
C GLY A 35 -2.66 -28.91 7.51
N GLY A 36 -3.64 -29.77 7.40
CA GLY A 36 -4.51 -30.16 8.47
C GLY A 36 -5.99 -29.94 8.17
N SER A 37 -6.81 -29.88 9.21
CA SER A 37 -8.25 -29.69 9.09
C SER A 37 -8.72 -28.51 9.92
N GLN A 38 -9.61 -27.70 9.37
CA GLN A 38 -10.26 -26.59 10.06
C GLN A 38 -11.77 -26.74 9.99
N ALA A 39 -12.43 -26.70 11.13
CA ALA A 39 -13.87 -26.77 11.25
C ALA A 39 -14.44 -25.56 11.95
N GLU A 40 -15.50 -24.99 11.39
CA GLU A 40 -16.34 -24.04 12.10
C GLU A 40 -17.57 -24.78 12.64
N LEU A 41 -17.78 -24.67 13.93
CA LEU A 41 -18.79 -25.41 14.67
C LEU A 41 -19.73 -24.48 15.41
N GLN A 42 -20.99 -24.85 15.48
CA GLN A 42 -21.95 -24.27 16.41
C GLN A 42 -22.15 -25.23 17.58
N LEU A 43 -21.81 -24.80 18.78
CA LEU A 43 -21.98 -25.58 20.00
C LEU A 43 -23.47 -25.80 20.27
N LEU A 44 -23.82 -27.01 20.68
CA LEU A 44 -25.17 -27.39 21.05
C LEU A 44 -25.29 -27.43 22.59
N GLY A 45 -26.31 -26.78 23.13
CA GLY A 45 -26.57 -26.77 24.59
C GLY A 45 -25.56 -25.98 25.40
N SER A 46 -25.13 -26.51 26.54
CA SER A 46 -24.19 -25.90 27.48
C SER A 46 -22.75 -26.41 27.35
N VAL A 47 -22.36 -26.91 26.16
CA VAL A 47 -21.01 -27.40 25.92
C VAL A 47 -20.05 -26.23 25.86
N THR A 48 -18.98 -26.29 26.66
CA THR A 48 -17.92 -25.27 26.63
C THR A 48 -16.85 -25.61 25.60
N PRO A 49 -16.11 -24.61 25.06
CA PRO A 49 -15.00 -24.85 24.11
C PRO A 49 -13.98 -25.85 24.67
N SER A 50 -13.62 -25.76 25.96
CA SER A 50 -12.68 -26.67 26.62
C SER A 50 -13.20 -28.12 26.67
N GLN A 51 -14.49 -28.33 26.94
CA GLN A 51 -15.09 -29.66 26.93
C GLN A 51 -15.15 -30.26 25.51
N LEU A 52 -15.27 -29.42 24.50
CA LEU A 52 -15.17 -29.86 23.09
C LEU A 52 -13.75 -30.29 22.76
N GLU A 53 -12.75 -29.51 23.17
CA GLU A 53 -11.33 -29.80 23.03
C GLU A 53 -10.96 -31.15 23.65
N ASP A 54 -11.27 -31.35 24.94
CA ASP A 54 -11.04 -32.62 25.66
C ASP A 54 -11.70 -33.82 24.96
N THR A 55 -12.90 -33.60 24.37
CA THR A 55 -13.63 -34.67 23.68
C THR A 55 -12.98 -35.02 22.33
N LEU A 56 -12.51 -34.01 21.61
CA LEU A 56 -11.84 -34.22 20.33
C LEU A 56 -10.47 -34.89 20.56
N ASP A 57 -9.71 -34.44 21.56
CA ASP A 57 -8.44 -35.06 21.96
C ASP A 57 -8.63 -36.55 22.28
N ALA A 58 -9.63 -36.90 23.07
CA ALA A 58 -9.93 -38.27 23.48
C ALA A 58 -10.39 -39.16 22.33
N LYS A 59 -11.19 -38.60 21.37
CA LYS A 59 -11.78 -39.40 20.29
C LYS A 59 -10.90 -39.48 19.03
N LEU A 60 -10.14 -38.40 18.74
CA LEU A 60 -9.30 -38.31 17.55
C LEU A 60 -7.83 -38.70 17.82
N ASN A 61 -7.48 -38.87 19.10
CA ASN A 61 -6.13 -39.20 19.55
C ASN A 61 -5.05 -38.25 18.97
N THR A 62 -5.35 -36.95 18.96
CA THR A 62 -4.55 -35.90 18.31
C THR A 62 -4.10 -34.92 19.40
N ASN A 63 -2.80 -34.67 19.52
CA ASN A 63 -2.21 -33.88 20.62
C ASN A 63 -2.18 -32.37 20.39
N ASN A 64 -2.67 -31.85 19.25
CA ASN A 64 -2.61 -30.43 18.88
C ASN A 64 -3.93 -29.98 18.28
N ILE A 65 -4.91 -29.79 19.15
CA ILE A 65 -6.21 -29.18 18.77
C ILE A 65 -6.25 -27.78 19.32
N LYS A 66 -6.51 -26.79 18.46
CA LYS A 66 -6.69 -25.42 18.85
C LYS A 66 -8.15 -25.05 18.70
N VAL A 67 -8.85 -24.81 19.81
CA VAL A 67 -10.25 -24.37 19.81
C VAL A 67 -10.32 -22.89 20.10
N THR A 68 -10.75 -22.10 19.12
CA THR A 68 -10.91 -20.66 19.23
C THR A 68 -12.39 -20.32 19.38
N ASN A 69 -12.75 -19.61 20.44
CA ASN A 69 -14.12 -19.18 20.67
C ASN A 69 -14.41 -17.90 19.87
N ASN A 70 -15.38 -17.97 18.96
CA ASN A 70 -15.81 -16.85 18.12
C ASN A 70 -17.04 -16.11 18.69
N GLY A 71 -17.52 -16.48 19.87
CA GLY A 71 -18.76 -15.94 20.44
C GLY A 71 -20.03 -16.57 19.84
N ASN A 72 -21.20 -16.22 20.38
CA ASN A 72 -22.51 -16.71 19.91
C ASN A 72 -22.60 -18.24 19.80
N ASN A 73 -21.99 -18.98 20.73
CA ASN A 73 -21.91 -20.46 20.71
C ASN A 73 -21.19 -21.00 19.43
N LYS A 74 -20.37 -20.22 18.77
CA LYS A 74 -19.58 -20.67 17.63
C LYS A 74 -18.11 -20.79 18.00
N VAL A 75 -17.46 -21.83 17.51
CA VAL A 75 -16.04 -22.11 17.73
C VAL A 75 -15.40 -22.54 16.41
N THR A 76 -14.14 -22.12 16.23
CA THR A 76 -13.26 -22.65 15.17
C THR A 76 -12.33 -23.67 15.82
N VAL A 77 -12.30 -24.86 15.26
CA VAL A 77 -11.40 -25.96 15.63
C VAL A 77 -10.36 -26.13 14.54
N GLU A 78 -9.10 -26.05 14.89
CA GLU A 78 -7.96 -26.31 14.00
C GLU A 78 -7.24 -27.56 14.47
N LEU A 79 -6.99 -28.49 13.54
CA LEU A 79 -6.34 -29.78 13.76
C LEU A 79 -5.11 -29.86 12.86
N GLU A 80 -3.95 -30.24 13.39
CA GLU A 80 -2.73 -30.43 12.57
C GLU A 80 -2.81 -31.63 11.63
N ASN A 81 -3.65 -32.60 11.95
CA ASN A 81 -3.82 -33.81 11.15
C ASN A 81 -4.96 -33.65 10.14
N ASN A 82 -4.79 -34.24 8.98
CA ASN A 82 -5.86 -34.43 8.02
C ASN A 82 -6.82 -35.49 8.54
N ILE A 83 -7.99 -35.04 8.92
CA ILE A 83 -9.07 -35.90 9.41
C ILE A 83 -10.24 -35.78 8.43
N ASN A 84 -10.73 -36.91 7.96
CA ASN A 84 -11.90 -36.92 7.07
C ASN A 84 -13.12 -36.30 7.74
N SER A 85 -13.89 -35.50 7.01
CA SER A 85 -15.08 -34.81 7.53
C SER A 85 -16.11 -35.73 8.20
N SER A 86 -16.25 -36.97 7.73
CA SER A 86 -17.14 -37.97 8.33
C SER A 86 -16.64 -38.45 9.71
N THR A 87 -15.34 -38.67 9.87
CA THR A 87 -14.72 -39.05 11.14
C THR A 87 -14.81 -37.92 12.14
N PHE A 88 -14.55 -36.69 11.70
CA PHE A 88 -14.68 -35.50 12.51
C PHE A 88 -16.13 -35.29 12.98
N ALA A 89 -17.10 -35.37 12.07
CA ALA A 89 -18.52 -35.24 12.39
C ALA A 89 -18.99 -36.28 13.43
N SER A 90 -18.51 -37.51 13.32
CA SER A 90 -18.81 -38.60 14.28
C SER A 90 -18.17 -38.33 15.65
N ALA A 91 -17.02 -37.65 15.71
CA ALA A 91 -16.36 -37.31 16.96
C ALA A 91 -17.11 -36.23 17.75
N ILE A 92 -17.79 -35.30 17.08
CA ILE A 92 -18.52 -34.19 17.71
C ILE A 92 -20.03 -34.46 17.87
N ASP A 93 -20.50 -35.62 17.44
CA ASP A 93 -21.93 -35.95 17.44
C ASP A 93 -22.62 -35.68 18.80
N GLY A 94 -23.72 -34.94 18.73
CA GLY A 94 -24.51 -34.51 19.89
C GLY A 94 -23.94 -33.33 20.69
N LYS A 95 -22.74 -32.81 20.36
CA LYS A 95 -22.09 -31.69 21.07
C LYS A 95 -22.03 -30.40 20.27
N ALA A 96 -21.81 -30.51 18.98
CA ALA A 96 -21.73 -29.38 18.08
C ALA A 96 -22.25 -29.75 16.68
N LYS A 97 -22.66 -28.72 15.92
CA LYS A 97 -23.06 -28.85 14.52
C LYS A 97 -21.96 -28.24 13.64
N VAL A 98 -21.52 -28.96 12.61
CA VAL A 98 -20.57 -28.45 11.61
C VAL A 98 -21.24 -27.39 10.77
N ILE A 99 -20.67 -26.19 10.72
CA ILE A 99 -21.06 -25.09 9.83
C ILE A 99 -20.23 -25.16 8.54
N SER A 100 -18.90 -25.28 8.68
CA SER A 100 -17.94 -25.37 7.60
C SER A 100 -16.83 -26.34 7.98
N TYR A 101 -16.31 -27.07 7.01
CA TYR A 101 -15.19 -28.00 7.17
C TYR A 101 -14.24 -27.87 5.98
N ASN A 102 -12.99 -27.54 6.25
CA ASN A 102 -11.93 -27.45 5.27
C ASN A 102 -10.81 -28.44 5.65
N GLU A 103 -10.37 -29.22 4.67
CA GLU A 103 -9.27 -30.18 4.80
C GLU A 103 -8.22 -29.87 3.75
N ILE A 104 -6.98 -29.67 4.19
CA ILE A 104 -5.86 -29.34 3.31
C ILE A 104 -4.75 -30.35 3.53
N GLY A 105 -4.49 -31.13 2.48
CA GLY A 105 -3.43 -32.14 2.52
C GLY A 105 -2.04 -31.52 2.56
N PRO A 106 -1.04 -32.23 3.14
CA PRO A 106 0.34 -31.73 3.30
C PRO A 106 1.00 -31.38 1.95
N VAL A 107 0.69 -32.11 0.89
CA VAL A 107 1.22 -31.84 -0.46
C VAL A 107 0.72 -30.50 -1.01
N LEU A 108 -0.57 -30.18 -0.80
CA LEU A 108 -1.14 -28.92 -1.22
C LEU A 108 -0.57 -27.74 -0.42
N SER A 109 -0.28 -27.95 0.86
CA SER A 109 0.28 -26.89 1.70
C SER A 109 1.74 -26.60 1.36
N GLU A 110 2.56 -27.59 1.06
CA GLU A 110 3.93 -27.39 0.56
C GLU A 110 3.96 -26.67 -0.77
N GLU A 111 3.06 -27.02 -1.69
CA GLU A 111 2.92 -26.36 -2.98
C GLU A 111 2.47 -24.90 -2.81
N ALA A 112 1.49 -24.64 -1.94
CA ALA A 112 1.03 -23.29 -1.62
C ALA A 112 2.14 -22.42 -1.03
N MET A 113 2.94 -22.95 -0.10
CA MET A 113 4.11 -22.26 0.46
C MET A 113 5.13 -21.88 -0.63
N GLY A 114 5.45 -22.81 -1.53
CA GLY A 114 6.34 -22.56 -2.66
C GLY A 114 5.82 -21.45 -3.57
N GLN A 115 4.53 -21.47 -3.90
CA GLN A 115 3.89 -20.44 -4.71
C GLN A 115 3.89 -19.06 -4.03
N ILE A 116 3.71 -18.99 -2.71
CA ILE A 116 3.75 -17.76 -1.92
C ILE A 116 5.14 -17.11 -1.99
N TYR A 117 6.21 -17.87 -1.77
CA TYR A 117 7.58 -17.34 -1.87
C TYR A 117 7.86 -16.77 -3.27
N ILE A 118 7.45 -17.48 -4.30
CA ILE A 118 7.59 -17.04 -5.69
C ILE A 118 6.77 -15.77 -5.93
N ALA A 119 5.53 -15.72 -5.49
CA ALA A 119 4.65 -14.56 -5.65
C ALA A 119 5.21 -13.31 -4.95
N MET A 120 5.69 -13.46 -3.71
CA MET A 120 6.32 -12.36 -2.97
C MET A 120 7.59 -11.86 -3.66
N LEU A 121 8.44 -12.77 -4.14
CA LEU A 121 9.66 -12.42 -4.88
C LEU A 121 9.33 -11.62 -6.14
N PHE A 122 8.38 -12.10 -6.95
CA PHE A 122 7.94 -11.40 -8.16
C PHE A 122 7.31 -10.04 -7.83
N ALA A 123 6.49 -9.95 -6.79
CA ALA A 123 5.91 -8.68 -6.35
C ALA A 123 7.01 -7.64 -6.03
N PHE A 124 8.05 -8.03 -5.29
CA PHE A 124 9.20 -7.17 -4.99
C PHE A 124 9.98 -6.78 -6.23
N ILE A 125 10.23 -7.72 -7.15
CA ILE A 125 10.95 -7.43 -8.40
C ILE A 125 10.15 -6.44 -9.26
N PHE A 126 8.86 -6.68 -9.49
CA PHE A 126 8.02 -5.78 -10.28
C PHE A 126 7.89 -4.40 -9.64
N MET A 127 7.73 -4.35 -8.31
CA MET A 127 7.73 -3.11 -7.55
C MET A 127 9.05 -2.34 -7.74
N ALA A 128 10.20 -3.00 -7.58
CA ALA A 128 11.51 -2.39 -7.74
C ALA A 128 11.70 -1.85 -9.18
N ILE A 129 11.34 -2.63 -10.20
CA ILE A 129 11.40 -2.22 -11.60
C ILE A 129 10.53 -0.98 -11.83
N THR A 130 9.28 -0.98 -11.34
CA THR A 130 8.35 0.15 -11.49
C THR A 130 8.92 1.42 -10.87
N VAL A 131 9.43 1.34 -9.64
CA VAL A 131 10.03 2.47 -8.94
C VAL A 131 11.26 3.01 -9.68
N PHE A 132 12.13 2.14 -10.20
CA PHE A 132 13.29 2.55 -11.01
C PHE A 132 12.88 3.25 -12.31
N ILE A 133 11.84 2.76 -13.00
CA ILE A 133 11.32 3.38 -14.23
C ILE A 133 10.76 4.77 -13.93
N VAL A 134 10.02 4.92 -12.84
CA VAL A 134 9.37 6.18 -12.45
C VAL A 134 10.39 7.25 -12.07
N PHE A 135 11.39 6.93 -11.26
CA PHE A 135 12.30 7.94 -10.72
C PHE A 135 13.60 8.09 -11.50
N ARG A 136 14.09 7.05 -12.14
CA ARG A 136 15.37 7.02 -12.88
C ARG A 136 16.59 7.48 -12.05
N GLU A 137 16.45 7.56 -10.73
CA GLU A 137 17.49 7.93 -9.79
C GLU A 137 17.65 6.81 -8.75
N PRO A 138 18.89 6.30 -8.49
CA PRO A 138 19.07 5.11 -7.67
C PRO A 138 18.74 5.34 -6.19
N VAL A 139 19.09 6.51 -5.64
CA VAL A 139 18.93 6.76 -4.20
C VAL A 139 17.47 6.80 -3.76
N PRO A 140 16.55 7.56 -4.41
CA PRO A 140 15.15 7.51 -4.09
C PRO A 140 14.52 6.13 -4.29
N SER A 141 14.92 5.43 -5.36
CA SER A 141 14.40 4.09 -5.65
C SER A 141 14.75 3.08 -4.57
N VAL A 142 16.01 3.07 -4.11
CA VAL A 142 16.46 2.20 -3.00
C VAL A 142 15.77 2.57 -1.70
N ALA A 143 15.52 3.87 -1.44
CA ALA A 143 14.84 4.31 -0.23
C ALA A 143 13.39 3.77 -0.16
N ILE A 144 12.65 3.79 -1.27
CA ILE A 144 11.30 3.24 -1.36
C ILE A 144 11.30 1.71 -1.16
N ILE A 145 12.22 1.00 -1.82
CA ILE A 145 12.34 -0.46 -1.66
C ILE A 145 12.66 -0.83 -0.20
N LEU A 146 13.54 -0.08 0.45
CA LEU A 146 13.89 -0.29 1.85
C LEU A 146 12.71 0.00 2.78
N ALA A 147 11.91 1.04 2.49
CA ALA A 147 10.69 1.35 3.24
C ALA A 147 9.69 0.20 3.15
N ALA A 148 9.38 -0.27 1.95
CA ALA A 148 8.46 -1.39 1.75
C ALA A 148 8.93 -2.69 2.45
N LEU A 149 10.24 -2.94 2.49
CA LEU A 149 10.80 -4.06 3.24
C LEU A 149 10.58 -3.90 4.75
N CYS A 150 10.81 -2.70 5.30
CA CYS A 150 10.54 -2.40 6.71
C CYS A 150 9.06 -2.58 7.05
N ASP A 151 8.14 -2.16 6.19
CA ASP A 151 6.70 -2.28 6.41
C ASP A 151 6.25 -3.73 6.53
N ILE A 152 6.77 -4.60 5.66
CA ILE A 152 6.48 -6.04 5.74
C ILE A 152 7.05 -6.63 7.02
N LEU A 153 8.29 -6.30 7.38
CA LEU A 153 8.90 -6.81 8.62
C LEU A 153 8.11 -6.36 9.85
N ILE A 154 7.64 -5.11 9.89
CA ILE A 154 6.80 -4.59 10.97
C ILE A 154 5.45 -5.31 10.99
N ALA A 155 4.81 -5.51 9.83
CA ALA A 155 3.56 -6.24 9.74
C ALA A 155 3.69 -7.69 10.22
N LEU A 156 4.72 -8.42 9.78
CA LEU A 156 5.01 -9.78 10.23
C LEU A 156 5.35 -9.84 11.73
N GLY A 157 6.11 -8.85 12.24
CA GLY A 157 6.38 -8.74 13.68
C GLY A 157 5.11 -8.53 14.49
N GLY A 158 4.19 -7.69 14.00
CA GLY A 158 2.88 -7.52 14.60
C GLY A 158 2.04 -8.79 14.56
N MET A 159 2.05 -9.53 13.44
CA MET A 159 1.39 -10.83 13.36
C MET A 159 1.93 -11.81 14.41
N SER A 160 3.25 -11.85 14.62
CA SER A 160 3.90 -12.68 15.64
C SER A 160 3.47 -12.32 17.07
N ILE A 161 3.33 -11.01 17.39
CA ILE A 161 2.89 -10.54 18.70
C ILE A 161 1.43 -10.87 18.95
N PHE A 162 0.55 -10.59 17.98
CA PHE A 162 -0.90 -10.78 18.11
C PHE A 162 -1.36 -12.20 17.79
N LYS A 163 -0.41 -13.11 17.49
CA LYS A 163 -0.67 -14.50 17.10
C LYS A 163 -1.66 -14.61 15.92
N ILE A 164 -1.54 -13.71 14.95
CA ILE A 164 -2.32 -13.74 13.72
C ILE A 164 -1.67 -14.77 12.80
N PRO A 165 -2.40 -15.82 12.37
CA PRO A 165 -1.80 -16.87 11.55
C PRO A 165 -1.42 -16.36 10.16
N LEU A 166 -0.25 -16.76 9.69
CA LEU A 166 0.17 -16.59 8.31
C LEU A 166 -0.66 -17.58 7.45
N SER A 167 -1.51 -17.05 6.61
CA SER A 167 -2.43 -17.78 5.73
C SER A 167 -2.28 -17.25 4.30
N ILE A 168 -2.82 -17.94 3.31
CA ILE A 168 -2.88 -17.45 1.92
C ILE A 168 -3.54 -16.06 1.88
N ALA A 169 -4.58 -15.88 2.66
CA ALA A 169 -5.31 -14.62 2.75
C ALA A 169 -4.48 -13.50 3.40
N SER A 170 -3.74 -13.77 4.48
CA SER A 170 -2.86 -12.78 5.11
C SER A 170 -1.64 -12.43 4.25
N VAL A 171 -1.14 -13.37 3.45
CA VAL A 171 -0.13 -13.09 2.41
C VAL A 171 -0.70 -12.14 1.35
N GLY A 172 -1.94 -12.36 0.89
CA GLY A 172 -2.64 -11.42 0.02
C GLY A 172 -2.74 -10.01 0.62
N ALA A 173 -3.00 -9.91 1.94
CA ALA A 173 -3.00 -8.63 2.66
C ALA A 173 -1.60 -7.98 2.69
N LEU A 174 -0.53 -8.75 2.89
CA LEU A 174 0.85 -8.25 2.82
C LEU A 174 1.21 -7.75 1.42
N LEU A 175 0.80 -8.45 0.35
CA LEU A 175 0.99 -8.00 -1.02
C LEU A 175 0.22 -6.69 -1.31
N MET A 176 -1.00 -6.56 -0.79
CA MET A 176 -1.78 -5.33 -0.88
C MET A 176 -1.11 -4.17 -0.11
N LEU A 177 -0.53 -4.45 1.06
CA LEU A 177 0.23 -3.48 1.85
C LEU A 177 1.43 -2.93 1.06
N ILE A 178 2.19 -3.79 0.34
CA ILE A 178 3.29 -3.35 -0.53
C ILE A 178 2.79 -2.32 -1.55
N GLY A 179 1.68 -2.62 -2.24
CA GLY A 179 1.12 -1.72 -3.24
C GLY A 179 0.74 -0.36 -2.63
N TYR A 180 0.07 -0.37 -1.49
CA TYR A 180 -0.35 0.84 -0.79
C TYR A 180 0.82 1.70 -0.29
N SER A 181 1.81 1.07 0.35
CA SER A 181 3.03 1.73 0.86
C SER A 181 3.81 2.39 -0.27
N VAL A 182 4.00 1.68 -1.38
CA VAL A 182 4.72 2.21 -2.55
C VAL A 182 4.01 3.42 -3.16
N ASP A 183 2.68 3.44 -3.20
CA ASP A 183 1.92 4.60 -3.70
C ASP A 183 2.17 5.85 -2.83
N THR A 184 2.19 5.70 -1.51
CA THR A 184 2.49 6.79 -0.56
C THR A 184 3.92 7.29 -0.71
N ASP A 185 4.87 6.38 -0.87
CA ASP A 185 6.29 6.69 -1.08
C ASP A 185 6.54 7.37 -2.44
N ILE A 186 5.88 6.93 -3.50
CA ILE A 186 5.92 7.57 -4.82
C ILE A 186 5.38 8.99 -4.75
N LEU A 187 4.26 9.20 -4.06
CA LEU A 187 3.66 10.51 -3.85
C LEU A 187 4.64 11.46 -3.13
N LEU A 188 5.24 11.02 -2.02
CA LEU A 188 6.23 11.79 -1.26
C LEU A 188 7.43 12.16 -2.13
N THR A 189 8.02 11.16 -2.79
CA THR A 189 9.22 11.31 -3.60
C THR A 189 8.98 12.21 -4.82
N THR A 190 7.83 12.05 -5.48
CA THR A 190 7.45 12.89 -6.62
C THR A 190 7.28 14.35 -6.22
N ARG A 191 6.60 14.61 -5.11
CA ARG A 191 6.42 15.99 -4.61
C ARG A 191 7.74 16.64 -4.19
N LEU A 192 8.66 15.88 -3.60
CA LEU A 192 9.95 16.39 -3.16
C LEU A 192 10.94 16.64 -4.31
N LEU A 193 11.02 15.72 -5.27
CA LEU A 193 12.05 15.75 -6.33
C LEU A 193 11.58 16.39 -7.63
N LYS A 194 10.34 16.16 -8.06
CA LYS A 194 9.85 16.62 -9.36
C LYS A 194 9.18 17.98 -9.32
N ARG A 195 8.50 18.36 -8.20
CA ARG A 195 7.92 19.69 -8.07
C ARG A 195 8.99 20.72 -7.74
N ARG A 196 8.92 21.90 -8.42
CA ARG A 196 9.88 23.01 -8.22
C ARG A 196 9.31 24.18 -7.44
N GLU A 197 8.03 24.21 -7.18
CA GLU A 197 7.35 25.29 -6.47
C GLU A 197 7.60 25.23 -4.97
N GLY A 198 7.97 26.35 -4.37
CA GLY A 198 8.19 26.49 -2.93
C GLY A 198 9.49 25.87 -2.41
N THR A 199 9.68 25.98 -1.10
CA THR A 199 10.84 25.40 -0.41
C THR A 199 10.68 23.87 -0.27
N VAL A 200 11.79 23.14 -0.09
CA VAL A 200 11.78 21.70 0.16
C VAL A 200 10.91 21.34 1.37
N GLU A 201 10.93 22.20 2.41
CA GLU A 201 10.13 22.01 3.62
C GLU A 201 8.64 22.19 3.38
N GLN A 202 8.22 23.16 2.57
CA GLN A 202 6.83 23.35 2.21
C GLN A 202 6.30 22.17 1.38
N ARG A 203 7.12 21.67 0.43
CA ARG A 203 6.77 20.49 -0.38
C ARG A 203 6.64 19.23 0.47
N ALA A 204 7.57 19.03 1.43
CA ALA A 204 7.51 17.93 2.37
C ALA A 204 6.25 18.00 3.25
N LYS A 205 5.93 19.19 3.79
CA LYS A 205 4.73 19.41 4.62
C LYS A 205 3.43 19.14 3.85
N ASN A 206 3.35 19.62 2.61
CA ASN A 206 2.18 19.39 1.76
C ASN A 206 2.05 17.91 1.36
N ALA A 207 3.17 17.22 1.08
CA ALA A 207 3.17 15.79 0.84
C ALA A 207 2.69 15.02 2.06
N MET A 208 3.23 15.37 3.25
CA MET A 208 2.87 14.76 4.52
C MET A 208 1.38 14.89 4.83
N TYR A 209 0.82 16.10 4.69
CA TYR A 209 -0.61 16.30 4.93
C TYR A 209 -1.48 15.41 4.05
N THR A 210 -1.20 15.35 2.75
CA THR A 210 -1.96 14.51 1.82
C THR A 210 -1.77 13.02 2.11
N GLY A 211 -0.52 12.56 2.28
CA GLY A 211 -0.22 11.15 2.53
C GLY A 211 -0.80 10.66 3.86
N LEU A 212 -0.65 11.45 4.95
CA LEU A 212 -1.27 11.09 6.24
C LEU A 212 -2.78 11.02 6.14
N THR A 213 -3.43 11.92 5.41
CA THR A 213 -4.89 11.85 5.21
C THR A 213 -5.29 10.56 4.50
N MET A 214 -4.53 10.13 3.48
CA MET A 214 -4.76 8.85 2.78
C MET A 214 -4.54 7.66 3.70
N SER A 215 -3.44 7.62 4.46
CA SER A 215 -3.12 6.53 5.38
C SER A 215 -4.16 6.44 6.52
N PHE A 216 -4.56 7.57 7.11
CA PHE A 216 -5.59 7.57 8.15
C PHE A 216 -6.96 7.12 7.63
N ALA A 217 -7.35 7.50 6.42
CA ALA A 217 -8.58 7.03 5.81
C ALA A 217 -8.57 5.50 5.58
N ALA A 218 -7.44 4.96 5.11
CA ALA A 218 -7.26 3.53 4.92
C ALA A 218 -7.26 2.77 6.26
N ILE A 219 -6.52 3.26 7.27
CA ILE A 219 -6.53 2.65 8.61
C ILE A 219 -7.94 2.67 9.21
N ALA A 220 -8.67 3.79 9.10
CA ALA A 220 -10.03 3.89 9.60
C ALA A 220 -10.96 2.87 8.90
N ALA A 221 -10.87 2.73 7.58
CA ALA A 221 -11.66 1.75 6.83
C ALA A 221 -11.34 0.31 7.26
N MET A 222 -10.07 -0.05 7.41
CA MET A 222 -9.66 -1.39 7.84
C MET A 222 -9.99 -1.65 9.31
N ALA A 223 -9.86 -0.64 10.18
CA ALA A 223 -10.28 -0.75 11.59
C ALA A 223 -11.79 -0.96 11.74
N ILE A 224 -12.61 -0.23 10.95
CA ILE A 224 -14.05 -0.44 10.93
C ILE A 224 -14.36 -1.87 10.43
N LEU A 225 -13.70 -2.32 9.36
CA LEU A 225 -13.86 -3.68 8.86
C LEU A 225 -13.52 -4.71 9.94
N PHE A 226 -12.41 -4.52 10.68
CA PHE A 226 -12.01 -5.39 11.77
C PHE A 226 -13.07 -5.43 12.89
N ILE A 227 -13.59 -4.26 13.29
CA ILE A 227 -14.61 -4.17 14.35
C ILE A 227 -15.93 -4.83 13.90
N VAL A 228 -16.35 -4.54 12.67
CA VAL A 228 -17.59 -5.11 12.10
C VAL A 228 -17.49 -6.64 12.01
N THR A 229 -16.38 -7.16 11.50
CA THR A 229 -16.17 -8.61 11.41
C THR A 229 -16.15 -9.27 12.78
N LYS A 230 -15.49 -8.68 13.78
CA LYS A 230 -15.44 -9.23 15.15
C LYS A 230 -16.80 -9.23 15.85
N ILE A 231 -17.65 -8.22 15.61
CA ILE A 231 -18.93 -8.06 16.33
C ILE A 231 -20.09 -8.73 15.57
N LEU A 232 -20.19 -8.52 14.25
CA LEU A 232 -21.35 -8.96 13.46
C LEU A 232 -21.13 -10.33 12.81
N MET A 233 -19.88 -10.65 12.45
CA MET A 233 -19.54 -11.85 11.71
C MET A 233 -18.31 -12.55 12.33
N PRO A 234 -18.38 -12.98 13.60
CA PRO A 234 -17.25 -13.57 14.31
C PRO A 234 -16.71 -14.85 13.64
N GLU A 235 -17.50 -15.50 12.80
CA GLU A 235 -17.10 -16.63 11.95
C GLU A 235 -16.19 -16.23 10.78
N ALA A 236 -16.20 -14.97 10.35
CA ALA A 236 -15.34 -14.50 9.27
C ALA A 236 -13.91 -14.22 9.76
N THR A 237 -13.27 -15.22 10.35
CA THR A 237 -11.91 -15.12 10.93
C THR A 237 -10.87 -14.67 9.92
N THR A 238 -10.95 -15.18 8.68
CA THR A 238 -10.07 -14.77 7.57
C THR A 238 -10.14 -13.29 7.29
N LEU A 239 -11.36 -12.72 7.21
CA LEU A 239 -11.55 -11.30 6.93
C LEU A 239 -11.07 -10.42 8.09
N SER A 240 -11.27 -10.87 9.33
CA SER A 240 -10.74 -10.25 10.54
C SER A 240 -9.20 -10.24 10.54
N ASN A 241 -8.56 -11.34 10.15
CA ASN A 241 -7.11 -11.45 10.07
C ASN A 241 -6.54 -10.53 8.99
N ILE A 242 -7.13 -10.49 7.79
CA ILE A 242 -6.74 -9.57 6.70
C ILE A 242 -6.77 -8.12 7.20
N SER A 243 -7.88 -7.72 7.80
CA SER A 243 -8.05 -6.34 8.29
C SER A 243 -7.07 -5.99 9.40
N ALA A 244 -6.79 -6.92 10.33
CA ALA A 244 -5.82 -6.73 11.40
C ALA A 244 -4.38 -6.56 10.85
N VAL A 245 -3.96 -7.43 9.91
CA VAL A 245 -2.65 -7.34 9.26
C VAL A 245 -2.47 -6.00 8.55
N LEU A 246 -3.51 -5.55 7.84
CA LEU A 246 -3.47 -4.27 7.13
C LEU A 246 -3.41 -3.07 8.08
N VAL A 247 -4.15 -3.08 9.18
CA VAL A 247 -4.07 -2.00 10.19
C VAL A 247 -2.65 -1.91 10.76
N ILE A 248 -2.06 -3.05 11.14
CA ILE A 248 -0.70 -3.10 11.68
C ILE A 248 0.31 -2.61 10.64
N GLY A 249 0.22 -3.12 9.41
CA GLY A 249 1.11 -2.76 8.33
C GLY A 249 1.02 -1.29 7.93
N LEU A 250 -0.19 -0.72 7.85
CA LEU A 250 -0.40 0.70 7.54
C LEU A 250 0.12 1.63 8.64
N ILE A 251 0.09 1.21 9.92
CA ILE A 251 0.75 1.95 11.01
C ILE A 251 2.27 1.92 10.82
N GLY A 252 2.82 0.77 10.43
CA GLY A 252 4.23 0.63 10.05
C GLY A 252 4.61 1.55 8.89
N ASP A 253 3.80 1.58 7.83
CA ASP A 253 3.97 2.44 6.65
C ASP A 253 4.04 3.93 7.01
N ILE A 254 3.18 4.42 7.91
CA ILE A 254 3.29 5.81 8.38
C ILE A 254 4.66 6.09 8.99
N LEU A 255 5.20 5.15 9.77
CA LEU A 255 6.50 5.33 10.40
C LEU A 255 7.64 5.26 9.39
N SER A 256 7.63 4.29 8.47
CA SER A 256 8.69 4.12 7.47
C SER A 256 8.71 5.25 6.45
N THR A 257 7.56 5.63 5.91
CA THR A 257 7.44 6.69 4.90
C THR A 257 7.82 8.06 5.47
N TRP A 258 7.27 8.46 6.65
CA TRP A 258 7.43 9.82 7.16
C TRP A 258 8.68 10.03 8.00
N LEU A 259 9.29 8.99 8.56
CA LEU A 259 10.54 9.12 9.28
C LEU A 259 11.74 8.71 8.40
N MET A 260 11.72 7.50 7.84
CA MET A 260 12.88 6.96 7.13
C MET A 260 12.97 7.50 5.70
N ASN A 261 11.94 7.30 4.86
CA ASN A 261 11.99 7.70 3.45
C ASN A 261 12.12 9.21 3.30
N LEU A 262 11.34 10.02 4.04
CA LEU A 262 11.47 11.47 4.08
C LEU A 262 12.87 11.91 4.54
N GLY A 263 13.44 11.26 5.56
CA GLY A 263 14.78 11.53 6.09
C GLY A 263 15.87 11.27 5.04
N ILE A 264 15.80 10.13 4.34
CA ILE A 264 16.74 9.77 3.26
C ILE A 264 16.64 10.76 2.09
N LEU A 265 15.42 11.08 1.65
CA LEU A 265 15.19 12.01 0.54
C LEU A 265 15.69 13.41 0.86
N LYS A 266 15.48 13.91 2.07
CA LYS A 266 15.98 15.23 2.50
C LYS A 266 17.50 15.25 2.51
N THR A 267 18.14 14.24 3.08
CA THR A 267 19.61 14.10 3.07
C THR A 267 20.16 14.05 1.66
N TYR A 268 19.47 13.34 0.75
CA TYR A 268 19.84 13.26 -0.66
C TYR A 268 19.74 14.62 -1.38
N ILE A 269 18.67 15.37 -1.14
CA ILE A 269 18.46 16.68 -1.74
C ILE A 269 19.55 17.65 -1.28
N ASP A 270 19.85 17.67 0.02
CA ASP A 270 20.88 18.54 0.60
C ASP A 270 22.26 18.20 0.02
N TRP A 271 22.61 16.92 -0.11
CA TRP A 271 23.84 16.49 -0.74
C TRP A 271 23.92 16.88 -2.23
N LYS A 272 22.81 16.74 -2.98
CA LYS A 272 22.74 17.12 -4.40
C LYS A 272 22.89 18.63 -4.59
N GLN A 273 22.34 19.44 -3.67
CA GLN A 273 22.49 20.89 -3.68
C GLN A 273 23.92 21.32 -3.35
N SER A 274 24.56 20.72 -2.34
CA SER A 274 25.95 21.01 -1.96
C SER A 274 26.91 20.73 -3.12
N LYS A 275 26.79 19.57 -3.78
CA LYS A 275 27.60 19.24 -4.96
C LYS A 275 27.38 20.21 -6.14
N LYS A 276 26.17 20.75 -6.29
CA LYS A 276 25.88 21.72 -7.35
C LYS A 276 26.52 23.07 -7.06
N GLN A 277 26.55 23.50 -5.78
CA GLN A 277 27.24 24.73 -5.35
C GLN A 277 28.76 24.63 -5.50
N GLU A 278 29.34 23.48 -5.17
CA GLU A 278 30.78 23.22 -5.29
C GLU A 278 31.25 23.28 -6.76
N LYS A 279 30.50 22.65 -7.68
CA LYS A 279 30.77 22.73 -9.12
C LYS A 279 30.65 24.16 -9.67
N PHE A 280 29.69 24.95 -9.16
CA PHE A 280 29.52 26.34 -9.58
C PHE A 280 30.61 27.23 -9.01
N GLY A 281 31.04 27.02 -7.76
CA GLY A 281 32.15 27.70 -7.10
C GLY A 281 33.49 27.46 -7.82
N LEU A 282 33.79 26.22 -8.18
CA LEU A 282 34.98 25.84 -8.94
C LEU A 282 34.98 26.43 -10.37
N SER A 283 33.81 26.52 -11.02
CA SER A 283 33.68 27.14 -12.34
C SER A 283 33.95 28.65 -12.30
N SER A 284 33.55 29.32 -11.21
CA SER A 284 33.82 30.77 -11.03
C SER A 284 35.27 31.07 -10.68
N SER A 285 35.98 30.18 -9.97
CA SER A 285 37.39 30.32 -9.65
C SER A 285 38.32 30.03 -10.83
N SER A 286 37.96 29.07 -11.67
CA SER A 286 38.69 28.71 -12.92
C SER A 286 38.61 29.78 -13.98
N SER A 287 37.53 30.56 -14.07
CA SER A 287 37.40 31.67 -15.01
C SER A 287 38.16 32.94 -14.56
N LYS A 288 38.57 33.04 -13.27
CA LYS A 288 39.42 34.14 -12.76
C LYS A 288 40.91 33.88 -12.91
N SER A 289 41.35 32.63 -13.03
CA SER A 289 42.77 32.26 -13.21
C SER A 289 43.32 32.42 -14.62
N GLY A 290 42.47 32.55 -15.65
CA GLY A 290 42.88 32.61 -17.05
C GLY A 290 43.10 34.02 -17.63
N LYS A 291 43.09 35.10 -16.85
CA LYS A 291 43.19 36.47 -17.36
C LYS A 291 44.16 37.38 -16.59
N ALA A 292 45.18 36.80 -15.94
CA ALA A 292 46.22 37.56 -15.26
C ALA A 292 47.61 37.27 -15.90
N ASP A 293 47.85 37.66 -17.13
CA ASP A 293 49.16 37.96 -17.69
C ASP A 293 49.00 38.91 -18.87
N LYS A 294 49.08 40.19 -18.62
CA LYS A 294 49.78 41.27 -19.33
C LYS A 294 49.26 42.68 -18.92
N LYS A 295 50.22 43.40 -18.38
CA LYS A 295 50.42 44.84 -18.31
C LYS A 295 50.25 45.49 -16.95
N SER A 296 51.43 45.74 -16.43
CA SER A 296 51.75 46.76 -15.45
C SER A 296 51.38 48.18 -15.91
N LYS A 297 50.73 48.96 -15.08
CA LYS A 297 51.11 50.29 -14.58
C LYS A 297 49.90 51.11 -14.11
N SER A 298 50.07 51.58 -12.92
CA SER A 298 49.66 52.84 -12.34
C SER A 298 48.21 53.05 -11.84
N SER A 299 48.20 53.41 -10.56
CA SER A 299 47.37 54.33 -9.81
C SER A 299 45.95 53.96 -9.43
N ASP A 300 45.80 53.80 -8.12
CA ASP A 300 44.76 54.25 -7.18
C ASP A 300 43.36 54.51 -7.78
N ASP A 301 42.40 53.68 -7.41
CA ASP A 301 41.16 54.13 -6.74
C ASP A 301 40.29 52.93 -6.36
N GLU A 302 40.00 52.90 -5.07
CA GLU A 302 39.07 51.99 -4.38
C GLU A 302 37.62 52.28 -4.81
N LYS A 303 36.98 51.37 -5.53
CA LYS A 303 35.51 51.37 -5.71
C LYS A 303 34.94 49.98 -5.63
N ALA A 304 34.05 49.78 -4.69
CA ALA A 304 33.23 48.63 -4.43
C ALA A 304 32.46 48.13 -5.68
N PRO A 305 32.24 46.83 -5.85
CA PRO A 305 31.55 46.29 -7.05
C PRO A 305 30.06 46.63 -7.04
N ASP A 306 29.68 47.26 -8.13
CA ASP A 306 28.40 47.85 -8.48
C ASP A 306 27.20 46.88 -8.26
N GLU A 307 26.23 47.28 -7.44
CA GLU A 307 24.94 46.67 -7.20
C GLU A 307 24.12 46.44 -8.47
N LYS A 308 24.39 47.20 -9.52
CA LYS A 308 23.76 47.09 -10.84
C LYS A 308 24.10 45.78 -11.62
N SER A 309 25.22 45.14 -11.30
CA SER A 309 25.59 43.85 -11.93
C SER A 309 24.85 42.69 -11.32
N LYS A 310 24.56 42.73 -10.04
CA LYS A 310 23.76 41.71 -9.32
C LYS A 310 22.27 41.78 -9.68
N SER A 311 21.75 42.99 -9.90
CA SER A 311 20.34 43.16 -10.30
C SER A 311 20.07 42.63 -11.73
N LYS A 312 20.96 42.91 -12.67
CA LYS A 312 20.86 42.43 -14.06
C LYS A 312 20.95 40.89 -14.17
N LEU A 313 21.74 40.24 -13.31
CA LEU A 313 21.82 38.77 -13.27
C LEU A 313 20.56 38.15 -12.69
N LYS A 314 20.00 38.81 -11.64
CA LYS A 314 18.74 38.37 -10.99
C LYS A 314 17.53 38.51 -11.93
N ASP A 315 17.49 39.57 -12.73
CA ASP A 315 16.46 39.80 -13.74
C ASP A 315 16.58 38.85 -14.93
N ARG A 316 17.81 38.50 -15.38
CA ARG A 316 18.02 37.48 -16.41
C ARG A 316 17.60 36.08 -15.95
N LEU A 317 17.86 35.73 -14.69
CA LEU A 317 17.43 34.43 -14.12
C LEU A 317 15.92 34.38 -13.92
N LYS A 318 15.28 35.49 -13.49
CA LYS A 318 13.83 35.59 -13.40
C LYS A 318 13.13 35.47 -14.77
N ARG A 319 13.68 36.13 -15.80
CA ARG A 319 13.12 36.02 -17.18
C ARG A 319 13.30 34.63 -17.78
N LYS A 320 14.40 33.91 -17.51
CA LYS A 320 14.55 32.53 -17.96
C LYS A 320 13.61 31.55 -17.25
N ALA A 321 13.38 31.75 -15.96
CA ALA A 321 12.42 30.94 -15.22
C ALA A 321 10.97 31.19 -15.68
N ALA A 322 10.61 32.44 -15.96
CA ALA A 322 9.27 32.80 -16.43
C ALA A 322 8.97 32.24 -17.84
N VAL A 323 9.96 32.21 -18.76
CA VAL A 323 9.79 31.67 -20.11
C VAL A 323 9.65 30.13 -20.10
N GLU A 324 10.33 29.46 -19.15
CA GLU A 324 10.24 28.01 -19.01
C GLU A 324 8.90 27.58 -18.36
N ASP A 325 8.34 28.43 -17.49
CA ASP A 325 7.02 28.23 -16.88
C ASP A 325 5.87 28.49 -17.86
N ASP A 326 6.00 29.48 -18.75
CA ASP A 326 4.99 29.77 -19.79
C ASP A 326 4.92 28.65 -20.87
N GLU A 327 6.05 28.04 -21.23
CA GLU A 327 6.07 26.91 -22.17
C GLU A 327 5.49 25.62 -21.57
N ILE A 328 5.66 25.42 -20.28
CA ILE A 328 5.06 24.29 -19.55
C ILE A 328 3.56 24.51 -19.36
N MET A 329 3.14 25.73 -19.01
CA MET A 329 1.74 26.07 -18.87
C MET A 329 0.97 25.94 -20.19
N SER A 330 1.54 26.38 -21.31
CA SER A 330 0.89 26.22 -22.62
C SER A 330 0.72 24.76 -23.04
N LYS A 331 1.66 23.87 -22.66
CA LYS A 331 1.53 22.42 -22.93
C LYS A 331 0.50 21.74 -22.02
N ILE A 332 0.34 22.22 -20.79
CA ILE A 332 -0.68 21.72 -19.87
C ILE A 332 -2.07 22.17 -20.32
N GLU A 333 -2.22 23.42 -20.77
CA GLU A 333 -3.48 23.93 -21.33
C GLU A 333 -3.89 23.14 -22.59
N GLU A 334 -2.95 22.84 -23.50
CA GLU A 334 -3.22 22.03 -24.69
C GLU A 334 -3.59 20.57 -24.35
N GLU A 335 -3.01 19.98 -23.30
CA GLU A 335 -3.42 18.64 -22.83
C GLU A 335 -4.78 18.66 -22.12
N LEU A 336 -5.10 19.71 -21.37
CA LEU A 336 -6.41 19.86 -20.73
C LEU A 336 -7.53 20.05 -21.76
N GLU A 337 -7.30 20.85 -22.80
CA GLU A 337 -8.26 21.03 -23.90
C GLU A 337 -8.55 19.70 -24.63
N LYS A 338 -7.51 18.88 -24.84
CA LYS A 338 -7.68 17.52 -25.42
C LYS A 338 -8.48 16.57 -24.51
N ILE A 339 -8.38 16.74 -23.20
CA ILE A 339 -9.15 15.94 -22.22
C ILE A 339 -10.61 16.39 -22.19
N GLU A 340 -10.88 17.70 -22.24
CA GLU A 340 -12.24 18.25 -22.32
C GLU A 340 -12.96 17.79 -23.60
N ASP A 341 -12.28 17.82 -24.75
CA ASP A 341 -12.82 17.31 -26.03
C ASP A 341 -13.16 15.81 -25.98
N ILE A 342 -12.36 15.00 -25.27
CA ILE A 342 -12.63 13.57 -25.08
C ILE A 342 -13.82 13.35 -24.14
N GLU A 343 -13.99 14.15 -23.08
CA GLU A 343 -15.14 14.08 -22.19
C GLU A 343 -16.43 14.51 -22.90
N GLU A 344 -16.40 15.57 -23.70
CA GLU A 344 -17.57 16.03 -24.46
C GLU A 344 -18.02 15.01 -25.51
N SER A 345 -17.05 14.37 -26.21
CA SER A 345 -17.34 13.30 -27.17
C SER A 345 -17.90 12.03 -26.50
N SER A 346 -17.48 11.74 -25.27
CA SER A 346 -17.99 10.61 -24.50
C SER A 346 -19.41 10.83 -23.98
N ASP A 347 -19.77 12.07 -23.66
CA ASP A 347 -21.12 12.44 -23.21
C ASP A 347 -22.13 12.51 -24.37
N GLU A 348 -21.70 12.90 -25.58
CA GLU A 348 -22.54 12.82 -26.78
C GLU A 348 -22.86 11.37 -27.18
N THR A 349 -21.87 10.47 -27.05
CA THR A 349 -22.06 9.03 -27.29
C THR A 349 -23.02 8.40 -26.27
N LYS A 350 -22.95 8.81 -25.00
CA LYS A 350 -23.91 8.37 -23.96
C LYS A 350 -25.32 8.91 -24.18
N LYS A 351 -25.45 10.18 -24.64
CA LYS A 351 -26.76 10.79 -24.97
C LYS A 351 -27.40 10.14 -26.20
N SER A 352 -26.62 9.75 -27.21
CA SER A 352 -27.11 9.09 -28.42
C SER A 352 -27.56 7.65 -28.14
N SER A 353 -26.82 6.89 -27.32
CA SER A 353 -27.18 5.52 -26.91
C SER A 353 -28.45 5.47 -26.05
N ASN A 354 -28.64 6.47 -25.18
CA ASN A 354 -29.84 6.56 -24.33
C ASN A 354 -31.08 6.97 -25.13
N LYS A 355 -30.92 7.76 -26.22
CA LYS A 355 -32.02 8.13 -27.16
C LYS A 355 -32.44 6.95 -28.03
N LYS A 356 -31.48 6.05 -28.41
CA LYS A 356 -31.74 4.81 -29.15
C LYS A 356 -32.48 3.78 -28.29
N SER A 357 -32.07 3.58 -27.04
CA SER A 357 -32.72 2.69 -26.07
C SER A 357 -34.17 3.12 -25.72
N LYS A 358 -34.44 4.42 -25.63
CA LYS A 358 -35.81 4.94 -25.43
C LYS A 358 -36.70 4.77 -26.64
N LYS A 359 -36.18 4.87 -27.88
CA LYS A 359 -36.92 4.64 -29.11
C LYS A 359 -37.34 3.18 -29.30
N ASP A 360 -36.44 2.26 -28.96
CA ASP A 360 -36.68 0.81 -29.04
C ASP A 360 -37.69 0.32 -27.98
N LYS A 361 -37.66 0.91 -26.77
CA LYS A 361 -38.67 0.61 -25.74
C LYS A 361 -40.05 1.11 -26.12
N LYS A 362 -40.16 2.27 -26.81
CA LYS A 362 -41.44 2.84 -27.28
C LYS A 362 -42.02 2.02 -28.46
N ALA A 363 -41.15 1.49 -29.34
CA ALA A 363 -41.58 0.64 -30.46
C ALA A 363 -42.05 -0.75 -29.98
N LYS A 364 -41.41 -1.36 -28.97
CA LYS A 364 -41.85 -2.61 -28.34
C LYS A 364 -43.14 -2.43 -27.53
N GLY A 365 -43.39 -1.28 -26.91
CA GLY A 365 -44.63 -0.96 -26.17
C GLY A 365 -45.81 -0.87 -27.09
N ASN A 366 -45.67 -0.25 -28.28
CA ASN A 366 -46.77 -0.12 -29.27
C ASN A 366 -47.10 -1.45 -29.96
N LYS A 367 -46.12 -2.32 -30.23
CA LYS A 367 -46.38 -3.67 -30.76
C LYS A 367 -47.13 -4.57 -29.77
N ARG A 368 -46.92 -4.41 -28.47
CA ARG A 368 -47.66 -5.14 -27.43
C ARG A 368 -49.11 -4.66 -27.28
N LYS A 369 -49.40 -3.33 -27.43
CA LYS A 369 -50.74 -2.80 -27.40
C LYS A 369 -51.56 -3.25 -28.64
N ALA A 370 -50.97 -3.23 -29.83
CA ALA A 370 -51.64 -3.68 -31.07
C ALA A 370 -51.96 -5.20 -31.08
N LYS A 371 -51.11 -6.05 -30.41
CA LYS A 371 -51.37 -7.49 -30.29
C LYS A 371 -52.47 -7.80 -29.26
N LYS A 372 -52.71 -6.90 -28.28
CA LYS A 372 -53.74 -7.11 -27.25
C LYS A 372 -55.15 -6.68 -27.75
N GLN A 373 -55.23 -5.78 -28.78
CA GLN A 373 -56.51 -5.39 -29.42
C GLN A 373 -56.98 -6.37 -30.45
N LYS A 374 -56.09 -7.13 -31.12
CA LYS A 374 -56.51 -8.20 -32.08
C LYS A 374 -56.96 -9.51 -31.42
N GLY A 375 -56.80 -9.69 -30.12
CA GLY A 375 -57.21 -10.91 -29.38
C GLY A 375 -58.58 -10.78 -28.67
N LYS A 376 -59.31 -9.63 -28.80
CA LYS A 376 -60.61 -9.41 -28.15
C LYS A 376 -61.80 -9.32 -29.13
N GLY A 377 -61.61 -9.65 -30.39
CA GLY A 377 -62.67 -9.60 -31.40
C GLY A 377 -62.88 -10.97 -32.09
N GLY A 378 -63.23 -11.97 -31.30
CA GLY A 378 -63.52 -13.31 -31.82
C GLY A 378 -64.22 -14.15 -30.76
N LYS A 379 -65.49 -13.82 -30.51
CA LYS A 379 -66.58 -14.73 -30.08
C LYS A 379 -67.86 -14.08 -30.46
#